data_d599fb1254aaeea101df14d66ed9f6be
#
_entry.id   d599fb1254aaeea101df14d66ed9f6be
#
_cell.length_a   1.000
_cell.length_b   1.000
_cell.length_c   1.000
_cell.angle_alpha   90.00
_cell.angle_beta   90.00
_cell.angle_gamma   90.00
#
_symmetry.space_group_name_H-M   'P 1'
#
loop_
_entity.id
_entity.type
_entity.pdbx_description
1 polymer ?
#
loop_
_entity_poly.entity_id
_entity_poly.type
_entity_poly.pdbx_seq_one_letter_code
_entity_poly.pdbx_strand_id
1 'polypeptide(L)'
;MTERIAKEHLMRGLFDGMLATERYLKKSTLDEKLLVLMQHRVSQINGCGYCLDMHHKDAIHLGETELRLHTLPAWKEVPYFTDKERAVLAYAEALTLHSDADDAVFEGLKPFFTEKEIADLTLAVGKINSWN
;
A
#
# COMPACT_ATOMS: atom_id res chain seq x y z
N MET A 1 23.38 -5.70 -3.56
CA MET A 1 23.29 -5.48 -2.09
C MET A 1 23.58 -6.82 -1.42
N THR A 2 24.46 -6.86 -0.45
CA THR A 2 24.83 -8.10 0.27
C THR A 2 23.78 -8.38 1.34
N GLU A 3 23.28 -9.61 1.43
CA GLU A 3 22.38 -10.03 2.50
C GLU A 3 23.08 -9.86 3.86
N ARG A 4 22.40 -9.25 4.83
CA ARG A 4 22.92 -9.06 6.19
C ARG A 4 22.67 -10.28 7.08
N ILE A 5 21.59 -11.03 6.80
CA ILE A 5 21.23 -12.26 7.48
C ILE A 5 20.96 -13.30 6.41
N ALA A 6 21.69 -14.39 6.44
CA ALA A 6 21.48 -15.48 5.50
C ALA A 6 20.17 -16.23 5.81
N LYS A 7 19.50 -16.75 4.78
CA LYS A 7 18.18 -17.37 4.89
C LYS A 7 18.14 -18.55 5.85
N GLU A 8 19.23 -19.31 5.94
CA GLU A 8 19.35 -20.46 6.86
C GLU A 8 19.30 -20.07 8.35
N HIS A 9 19.53 -18.79 8.68
CA HIS A 9 19.42 -18.27 10.03
C HIS A 9 18.03 -17.75 10.40
N LEU A 10 17.09 -17.73 9.43
CA LEU A 10 15.72 -17.33 9.70
C LEU A 10 14.95 -18.49 10.35
N MET A 11 14.32 -18.20 11.48
CA MET A 11 13.49 -19.21 12.15
C MET A 11 12.30 -19.63 11.27
N ARG A 12 12.00 -20.91 11.26
CA ARG A 12 10.81 -21.44 10.60
C ARG A 12 9.57 -20.75 11.16
N GLY A 13 8.68 -20.28 10.28
CA GLY A 13 7.45 -19.58 10.66
C GLY A 13 7.60 -18.08 10.90
N LEU A 14 8.79 -17.51 10.73
CA LEU A 14 9.01 -16.06 10.89
C LEU A 14 7.98 -15.19 10.16
N PHE A 15 7.59 -15.60 8.96
CA PHE A 15 6.66 -14.84 8.12
C PHE A 15 5.21 -15.34 8.19
N ASP A 16 4.88 -16.34 9.00
CA ASP A 16 3.54 -16.97 9.00
C ASP A 16 2.41 -15.97 9.30
N GLY A 17 2.61 -15.06 10.24
CA GLY A 17 1.65 -14.00 10.56
C GLY A 17 1.44 -13.04 9.40
N MET A 18 2.51 -12.60 8.75
CA MET A 18 2.44 -11.71 7.59
C MET A 18 1.75 -12.39 6.40
N LEU A 19 2.07 -13.66 6.14
CA LEU A 19 1.42 -14.43 5.09
C LEU A 19 -0.06 -14.70 5.39
N ALA A 20 -0.44 -14.87 6.66
CA ALA A 20 -1.85 -14.94 7.05
C ALA A 20 -2.61 -13.65 6.75
N THR A 21 -1.99 -12.50 7.03
CA THR A 21 -2.54 -11.17 6.70
C THR A 21 -2.69 -11.00 5.19
N GLU A 22 -1.72 -11.43 4.38
CA GLU A 22 -1.85 -11.43 2.91
C GLU A 22 -3.05 -12.26 2.44
N ARG A 23 -3.21 -13.48 2.98
CA ARG A 23 -4.35 -14.34 2.63
C ARG A 23 -5.69 -13.76 3.03
N TYR A 24 -5.76 -13.05 4.17
CA TYR A 24 -6.96 -12.35 4.59
C TYR A 24 -7.33 -11.22 3.62
N LEU A 25 -6.36 -10.35 3.29
CA LEU A 25 -6.57 -9.20 2.41
C LEU A 25 -6.95 -9.60 0.98
N LYS A 26 -6.45 -10.74 0.47
CA LYS A 26 -6.86 -11.29 -0.83
C LYS A 26 -8.35 -11.65 -0.90
N LYS A 27 -9.03 -11.82 0.24
CA LYS A 27 -10.47 -12.08 0.31
C LYS A 27 -11.29 -10.82 0.59
N SER A 28 -10.64 -9.69 0.79
CA SER A 28 -11.30 -8.41 0.98
C SER A 28 -12.01 -7.97 -0.30
N THR A 29 -13.04 -7.13 -0.15
CA THR A 29 -13.75 -6.49 -1.25
C THR A 29 -13.02 -5.29 -1.83
N LEU A 30 -11.87 -4.91 -1.27
CA LEU A 30 -11.04 -3.82 -1.79
C LEU A 30 -10.49 -4.18 -3.18
N ASP A 31 -10.54 -3.21 -4.08
CA ASP A 31 -9.99 -3.37 -5.42
C ASP A 31 -8.47 -3.62 -5.39
N GLU A 32 -8.04 -4.69 -6.05
CA GLU A 32 -6.63 -5.11 -6.04
C GLU A 32 -5.72 -4.05 -6.68
N LYS A 33 -6.16 -3.43 -7.79
CA LYS A 33 -5.39 -2.38 -8.46
C LYS A 33 -5.17 -1.17 -7.55
N LEU A 34 -6.20 -0.78 -6.80
CA LEU A 34 -6.13 0.29 -5.81
C LEU A 34 -5.16 -0.05 -4.67
N LEU A 35 -5.21 -1.29 -4.16
CA LEU A 35 -4.27 -1.75 -3.13
C LEU A 35 -2.82 -1.74 -3.61
N VAL A 36 -2.56 -2.22 -4.83
CA VAL A 36 -1.20 -2.21 -5.40
C VAL A 36 -0.70 -0.78 -5.61
N LEU A 37 -1.54 0.14 -6.09
CA LEU A 37 -1.19 1.56 -6.23
C LEU A 37 -0.80 2.17 -4.87
N MET A 38 -1.59 1.93 -3.83
CA MET A 38 -1.31 2.38 -2.46
C MET A 38 0.00 1.77 -1.93
N GLN A 39 0.20 0.46 -2.10
CA GLN A 39 1.42 -0.23 -1.65
C GLN A 39 2.66 0.28 -2.38
N HIS A 40 2.56 0.58 -3.67
CA HIS A 40 3.64 1.19 -4.43
C HIS A 40 4.01 2.57 -3.87
N ARG A 41 2.99 3.40 -3.55
CA ARG A 41 3.22 4.71 -2.93
C ARG A 41 3.89 4.62 -1.56
N VAL A 42 3.42 3.76 -0.68
CA VAL A 42 4.04 3.53 0.63
C VAL A 42 5.49 3.06 0.47
N SER A 43 5.75 2.18 -0.50
CA SER A 43 7.11 1.70 -0.79
C SER A 43 8.03 2.81 -1.33
N GLN A 44 7.49 3.81 -2.04
CA GLN A 44 8.24 5.02 -2.43
C GLN A 44 8.64 5.83 -1.19
N ILE A 45 7.71 6.04 -0.26
CA ILE A 45 7.97 6.79 0.98
C ILE A 45 9.05 6.09 1.81
N ASN A 46 8.95 4.78 1.96
CA ASN A 46 9.87 3.97 2.76
C ASN A 46 11.20 3.63 2.05
N GLY A 47 11.31 3.89 0.75
CA GLY A 47 12.53 3.63 -0.01
C GLY A 47 12.85 2.14 -0.18
N CYS A 48 11.83 1.24 -0.18
CA CYS A 48 12.02 -0.20 -0.34
C CYS A 48 12.21 -0.57 -1.81
N GLY A 49 13.46 -0.71 -2.27
CA GLY A 49 13.77 -1.01 -3.67
C GLY A 49 13.16 -2.31 -4.19
N TYR A 50 13.19 -3.39 -3.39
CA TYR A 50 12.55 -4.66 -3.74
C TYR A 50 11.03 -4.52 -3.92
N CYS A 51 10.38 -3.80 -2.99
CA CYS A 51 8.94 -3.61 -3.02
C CYS A 51 8.51 -2.71 -4.19
N LEU A 52 9.33 -1.70 -4.52
CA LEU A 52 9.10 -0.84 -5.68
C LEU A 52 9.12 -1.63 -6.98
N ASP A 53 10.14 -2.48 -7.19
CA ASP A 53 10.23 -3.34 -8.38
C ASP A 53 9.03 -4.30 -8.48
N MET A 54 8.68 -4.96 -7.37
CA MET A 54 7.57 -5.91 -7.32
C MET A 54 6.22 -5.22 -7.60
N HIS A 55 5.88 -4.18 -6.86
CA HIS A 55 4.58 -3.51 -7.00
C HIS A 55 4.45 -2.73 -8.31
N HIS A 56 5.56 -2.27 -8.90
CA HIS A 56 5.54 -1.72 -10.26
C HIS A 56 5.07 -2.77 -11.27
N LYS A 57 5.68 -3.94 -11.25
CA LYS A 57 5.32 -5.05 -12.15
C LYS A 57 3.88 -5.51 -11.96
N ASP A 58 3.44 -5.64 -10.70
CA ASP A 58 2.06 -5.99 -10.36
C ASP A 58 1.07 -4.93 -10.87
N ALA A 59 1.37 -3.64 -10.67
CA ALA A 59 0.53 -2.54 -11.13
C ALA A 59 0.38 -2.55 -12.66
N ILE A 60 1.48 -2.69 -13.41
CA ILE A 60 1.44 -2.78 -14.88
C ILE A 60 0.63 -4.00 -15.33
N HIS A 61 0.81 -5.15 -14.68
CA HIS A 61 0.03 -6.36 -14.96
C HIS A 61 -1.48 -6.15 -14.75
N LEU A 62 -1.86 -5.36 -13.75
CA LEU A 62 -3.25 -4.97 -13.46
C LEU A 62 -3.77 -3.83 -14.35
N GLY A 63 -3.02 -3.40 -15.36
CA GLY A 63 -3.43 -2.37 -16.31
C GLY A 63 -3.19 -0.94 -15.83
N GLU A 64 -2.26 -0.72 -14.89
CA GLU A 64 -1.78 0.62 -14.54
C GLU A 64 -0.87 1.15 -15.64
N THR A 65 -0.64 2.47 -15.69
CA THR A 65 0.19 3.11 -16.70
C THR A 65 1.49 3.63 -16.12
N GLU A 66 2.56 3.60 -16.92
CA GLU A 66 3.86 4.17 -16.56
C GLU A 66 3.74 5.65 -16.16
N LEU A 67 2.92 6.43 -16.86
CA LEU A 67 2.71 7.84 -16.56
C LEU A 67 2.15 8.03 -15.13
N ARG A 68 1.15 7.26 -14.75
CA ARG A 68 0.55 7.34 -13.42
C ARG A 68 1.53 6.90 -12.33
N LEU A 69 2.25 5.81 -12.55
CA LEU A 69 3.26 5.33 -11.59
C LEU A 69 4.43 6.31 -11.46
N HIS A 70 4.87 6.91 -12.57
CA HIS A 70 5.93 7.92 -12.57
C HIS A 70 5.53 9.20 -11.81
N THR A 71 4.27 9.63 -11.96
CA THR A 71 3.76 10.85 -11.33
C THR A 71 3.17 10.62 -9.93
N LEU A 72 3.09 9.37 -9.47
CA LEU A 72 2.52 9.02 -8.17
C LEU A 72 3.16 9.75 -6.98
N PRO A 73 4.47 10.04 -6.93
CA PRO A 73 5.04 10.87 -5.85
C PRO A 73 4.43 12.26 -5.73
N ALA A 74 3.93 12.80 -6.84
CA ALA A 74 3.28 14.11 -6.94
C ALA A 74 1.76 14.00 -7.19
N TRP A 75 1.12 12.95 -6.71
CA TRP A 75 -0.28 12.64 -7.01
C TRP A 75 -1.25 13.79 -6.71
N LYS A 76 -0.93 14.65 -5.74
CA LYS A 76 -1.74 15.82 -5.37
C LYS A 76 -1.79 16.86 -6.47
N GLU A 77 -0.73 16.99 -7.27
CA GLU A 77 -0.51 18.06 -8.26
C GLU A 77 -0.94 17.65 -9.68
N VAL A 78 -1.22 16.37 -9.92
CA VAL A 78 -1.55 15.86 -11.25
C VAL A 78 -3.01 15.41 -11.35
N PRO A 79 -3.67 15.51 -12.54
CA PRO A 79 -5.09 15.20 -12.68
C PRO A 79 -5.39 13.72 -12.93
N TYR A 80 -4.45 12.81 -12.70
CA TYR A 80 -4.54 11.42 -13.16
C TYR A 80 -5.20 10.47 -12.17
N PHE A 81 -5.44 10.91 -10.93
CA PHE A 81 -5.97 10.07 -9.85
C PHE A 81 -7.40 10.47 -9.50
N THR A 82 -8.27 9.47 -9.37
CA THR A 82 -9.66 9.68 -8.98
C THR A 82 -9.78 10.13 -7.52
N ASP A 83 -10.90 10.71 -7.14
CA ASP A 83 -11.15 11.14 -5.75
C ASP A 83 -11.03 9.98 -4.76
N LYS A 84 -11.49 8.78 -5.15
CA LYS A 84 -11.32 7.55 -4.37
C LYS A 84 -9.85 7.19 -4.16
N GLU A 85 -9.04 7.21 -5.21
CA GLU A 85 -7.61 6.96 -5.13
C GLU A 85 -6.89 8.02 -4.30
N ARG A 86 -7.26 9.29 -4.46
CA ARG A 86 -6.71 10.40 -3.67
C ARG A 86 -7.00 10.25 -2.18
N ALA A 87 -8.20 9.83 -1.81
CA ALA A 87 -8.55 9.56 -0.41
C ALA A 87 -7.69 8.44 0.19
N VAL A 88 -7.47 7.34 -0.56
CA VAL A 88 -6.61 6.22 -0.14
C VAL A 88 -5.15 6.65 -0.02
N LEU A 89 -4.64 7.40 -0.99
CA LEU A 89 -3.25 7.88 -0.98
C LEU A 89 -2.99 8.83 0.19
N ALA A 90 -3.93 9.77 0.46
CA ALA A 90 -3.83 10.67 1.60
C ALA A 90 -3.80 9.91 2.92
N TYR A 91 -4.69 8.92 3.09
CA TYR A 91 -4.76 8.10 4.28
C TYR A 91 -3.49 7.25 4.48
N ALA A 92 -3.03 6.58 3.43
CA ALA A 92 -1.81 5.77 3.49
C ALA A 92 -0.56 6.61 3.78
N GLU A 93 -0.43 7.81 3.19
CA GLU A 93 0.66 8.74 3.51
C GLU A 93 0.62 9.19 4.97
N ALA A 94 -0.55 9.57 5.49
CA ALA A 94 -0.72 10.00 6.88
C ALA A 94 -0.28 8.90 7.87
N LEU A 95 -0.77 7.67 7.69
CA LEU A 95 -0.38 6.54 8.54
C LEU A 95 1.11 6.19 8.41
N THR A 96 1.68 6.31 7.23
CA THR A 96 3.10 5.96 6.99
C THR A 96 4.05 7.00 7.58
N LEU A 97 3.73 8.29 7.42
CA LEU A 97 4.60 9.40 7.85
C LEU A 97 4.42 9.79 9.31
N HIS A 98 3.19 9.66 9.83
CA HIS A 98 2.82 10.20 11.13
C HIS A 98 2.25 9.15 12.10
N SER A 99 2.01 7.92 11.64
CA SER A 99 1.33 6.85 12.40
C SER A 99 -0.08 7.22 12.85
N ASP A 100 -0.65 8.26 12.25
CA ASP A 100 -1.97 8.80 12.57
C ASP A 100 -2.55 9.51 11.33
N ALA A 101 -3.87 9.55 11.25
CA ALA A 101 -4.61 10.30 10.25
C ALA A 101 -5.62 11.22 10.96
N ASP A 102 -5.60 12.50 10.64
CA ASP A 102 -6.59 13.42 11.18
C ASP A 102 -8.02 13.07 10.74
N ASP A 103 -9.01 13.62 11.44
CA ASP A 103 -10.42 13.34 11.19
C ASP A 103 -10.82 13.65 9.74
N ALA A 104 -10.29 14.71 9.14
CA ALA A 104 -10.63 15.09 7.75
C ALA A 104 -10.15 14.04 6.75
N VAL A 105 -8.94 13.52 6.92
CA VAL A 105 -8.38 12.45 6.08
C VAL A 105 -9.17 11.16 6.27
N PHE A 106 -9.49 10.79 7.50
CA PHE A 106 -10.30 9.60 7.79
C PHE A 106 -11.72 9.70 7.22
N GLU A 107 -12.41 10.83 7.48
CA GLU A 107 -13.77 11.07 6.97
C GLU A 107 -13.81 11.09 5.43
N GLY A 108 -12.73 11.50 4.78
CA GLY A 108 -12.58 11.49 3.32
C GLY A 108 -12.69 10.09 2.68
N LEU A 109 -12.52 9.02 3.44
CA LEU A 109 -12.69 7.63 2.97
C LEU A 109 -14.16 7.20 2.92
N LYS A 110 -15.00 7.74 3.80
CA LYS A 110 -16.40 7.27 3.99
C LYS A 110 -17.29 7.36 2.74
N PRO A 111 -17.14 8.35 1.83
CA PRO A 111 -17.91 8.36 0.59
C PRO A 111 -17.66 7.17 -0.33
N PHE A 112 -16.49 6.50 -0.18
CA PHE A 112 -16.01 5.46 -1.09
C PHE A 112 -15.96 4.06 -0.49
N PHE A 113 -15.94 3.94 0.84
CA PHE A 113 -15.69 2.70 1.55
C PHE A 113 -16.62 2.50 2.74
N THR A 114 -17.02 1.26 2.97
CA THR A 114 -17.66 0.82 4.21
C THR A 114 -16.65 0.82 5.36
N GLU A 115 -17.14 0.81 6.60
CA GLU A 115 -16.28 0.72 7.80
C GLU A 115 -15.38 -0.54 7.77
N LYS A 116 -15.93 -1.66 7.26
CA LYS A 116 -15.16 -2.90 7.09
C LYS A 116 -14.02 -2.71 6.09
N GLU A 117 -14.28 -2.06 4.97
CA GLU A 117 -13.26 -1.78 3.96
C GLU A 117 -12.20 -0.80 4.46
N ILE A 118 -12.58 0.18 5.28
CA ILE A 118 -11.63 1.09 5.94
C ILE A 118 -10.74 0.31 6.91
N ALA A 119 -11.30 -0.63 7.68
CA ALA A 119 -10.51 -1.50 8.56
C ALA A 119 -9.53 -2.38 7.75
N ASP A 120 -9.99 -2.98 6.65
CA ASP A 120 -9.15 -3.77 5.75
C ASP A 120 -8.04 -2.90 5.11
N LEU A 121 -8.36 -1.67 4.70
CA LEU A 121 -7.39 -0.71 4.16
C LEU A 121 -6.33 -0.33 5.22
N THR A 122 -6.76 -0.09 6.45
CA THR A 122 -5.85 0.20 7.58
C THR A 122 -4.87 -0.95 7.80
N LEU A 123 -5.39 -2.18 7.79
CA LEU A 123 -4.56 -3.38 7.88
C LEU A 123 -3.59 -3.49 6.70
N ALA A 124 -4.03 -3.17 5.48
CA ALA A 124 -3.19 -3.21 4.29
C ALA A 124 -2.03 -2.19 4.36
N VAL A 125 -2.29 -0.97 4.87
CA VAL A 125 -1.24 0.04 5.10
C VAL A 125 -0.25 -0.44 6.16
N GLY A 126 -0.73 -0.97 7.29
CA GLY A 126 0.14 -1.53 8.33
C GLY A 126 1.01 -2.68 7.81
N LYS A 127 0.40 -3.58 7.03
CA LYS A 127 1.09 -4.70 6.40
C LYS A 127 2.22 -4.25 5.48
N ILE A 128 1.98 -3.32 4.55
CA ILE A 128 3.04 -2.88 3.63
C ILE A 128 4.16 -2.14 4.36
N ASN A 129 3.85 -1.34 5.37
CA ASN A 129 4.87 -0.73 6.23
C ASN A 129 5.72 -1.79 6.97
N SER A 130 5.13 -2.93 7.34
CA SER A 130 5.86 -4.03 7.97
C SER A 130 6.78 -4.78 6.99
N TRP A 131 6.40 -4.90 5.72
CA TRP A 131 7.22 -5.51 4.68
C TRP A 131 8.37 -4.60 4.19
N ASN A 132 8.14 -3.30 4.16
CA ASN A 132 9.14 -2.35 3.70
C ASN A 132 10.30 -2.19 4.70
#